data_755dc924d4c79e49fe105b59641fe701
#
_entry.id   755dc924d4c79e49fe105b59641fe701
#
_cell.length_a   1.000
_cell.length_b   1.000
_cell.length_c   1.000
_cell.angle_alpha   90.00
_cell.angle_beta   90.00
_cell.angle_gamma   90.00
#
_symmetry.space_group_name_H-M   'P 1'
#
loop_
_entity.id
_entity.type
_entity.pdbx_description
1 polymer ?
#
loop_
_entity_poly.entity_id
_entity_poly.type
_entity_poly.pdbx_seq_one_letter_code
_entity_poly.pdbx_strand_id
1 'polypeptide(L)'
;MPRLSEDQVKQRWEEIKAEERAEKSSAPEQLSLLDDVPAALPALSRSAKLQKRAAQVGFDWPDALPVLDKVREELDEVLEAMSENDPQAVADEIGDLLFSVVNLARHLKVDPVTALRGANA
;
A
#
# COMPACT_ATOMS: atom_id res chain seq x y z
N MET A 1 10.90 -20.66 -4.91
CA MET A 1 11.18 -19.37 -5.52
C MET A 1 12.11 -18.54 -4.63
N PRO A 2 13.12 -17.90 -5.20
CA PRO A 2 13.95 -17.02 -4.40
C PRO A 2 13.12 -15.84 -3.89
N ARG A 3 13.34 -15.45 -2.66
CA ARG A 3 12.72 -14.27 -2.10
C ARG A 3 13.28 -13.02 -2.74
N LEU A 4 12.41 -12.05 -2.99
CA LEU A 4 12.85 -10.74 -3.42
C LEU A 4 13.59 -10.03 -2.29
N SER A 5 14.59 -9.23 -2.63
CA SER A 5 15.23 -8.33 -1.66
C SER A 5 14.25 -7.23 -1.25
N GLU A 6 14.57 -6.52 -0.16
CA GLU A 6 13.75 -5.39 0.29
C GLU A 6 13.61 -4.33 -0.81
N ASP A 7 14.70 -4.01 -1.51
CA ASP A 7 14.67 -3.04 -2.59
C ASP A 7 13.81 -3.50 -3.75
N GLN A 8 13.86 -4.78 -4.10
CA GLN A 8 13.01 -5.35 -5.14
C GLN A 8 11.54 -5.30 -4.76
N VAL A 9 11.21 -5.60 -3.51
CA VAL A 9 9.83 -5.52 -3.01
C VAL A 9 9.34 -4.08 -3.07
N LYS A 10 10.14 -3.12 -2.62
CA LYS A 10 9.80 -1.70 -2.67
C LYS A 10 9.52 -1.26 -4.11
N GLN A 11 10.38 -1.63 -5.04
CA GLN A 11 10.19 -1.31 -6.45
C GLN A 11 8.90 -1.92 -7.01
N ARG A 12 8.62 -3.18 -6.67
CA ARG A 12 7.39 -3.85 -7.11
C ARG A 12 6.14 -3.21 -6.55
N TRP A 13 6.17 -2.77 -5.28
CA TRP A 13 5.06 -2.04 -4.70
C TRP A 13 4.81 -0.71 -5.40
N GLU A 14 5.86 0.01 -5.77
CA GLU A 14 5.73 1.25 -6.53
C GLU A 14 5.10 0.99 -7.90
N GLU A 15 5.51 -0.08 -8.58
CA GLU A 15 4.94 -0.49 -9.86
C GLU A 15 3.46 -0.83 -9.73
N ILE A 16 3.08 -1.56 -8.68
CA ILE A 16 1.69 -1.94 -8.43
C ILE A 16 0.84 -0.70 -8.15
N LYS A 17 1.33 0.24 -7.35
CA LYS A 17 0.61 1.47 -7.08
C LYS A 17 0.45 2.31 -8.36
N ALA A 18 1.48 2.36 -9.20
CA ALA A 18 1.41 3.06 -10.48
C ALA A 18 0.38 2.41 -11.41
N GLU A 19 0.36 1.07 -11.46
CA GLU A 19 -0.61 0.32 -12.24
C GLU A 19 -2.04 0.58 -11.77
N GLU A 20 -2.26 0.62 -10.46
CA GLU A 20 -3.57 0.93 -9.90
C GLU A 20 -4.03 2.33 -10.28
N ARG A 21 -3.13 3.32 -10.24
CA ARG A 21 -3.45 4.68 -10.67
C ARG A 21 -3.82 4.73 -12.14
N ALA A 22 -3.13 3.96 -12.97
CA ALA A 22 -3.44 3.86 -14.40
C ALA A 22 -4.81 3.23 -14.64
N GLU A 23 -5.17 2.21 -13.86
CA GLU A 23 -6.49 1.58 -13.94
C GLU A 23 -7.62 2.56 -13.63
N LYS A 24 -7.41 3.46 -12.69
CA LYS A 24 -8.41 4.48 -12.34
C LYS A 24 -8.68 5.46 -13.47
N SER A 25 -7.71 5.66 -14.36
CA SER A 25 -7.82 6.64 -15.44
C SER A 25 -7.94 6.01 -16.83
N SER A 26 -7.90 4.68 -16.93
CA SER A 26 -7.94 3.97 -18.21
C SER A 26 -9.12 2.99 -18.29
N ALA A 27 -9.39 2.51 -19.50
CA ALA A 27 -10.46 1.55 -19.73
C ALA A 27 -10.20 0.24 -18.97
N PRO A 28 -11.27 -0.43 -18.51
CA PRO A 28 -11.14 -1.62 -17.66
C PRO A 28 -10.68 -2.89 -18.39
N GLU A 29 -10.26 -2.79 -19.63
CA GLU A 29 -9.86 -3.96 -20.41
C GLU A 29 -8.42 -4.40 -20.20
N GLN A 30 -7.61 -3.63 -19.45
CA GLN A 30 -6.24 -4.02 -19.18
C GLN A 30 -6.19 -5.12 -18.14
N LEU A 31 -5.67 -6.26 -18.55
CA LEU A 31 -5.45 -7.37 -17.62
C LEU A 31 -4.27 -7.05 -16.73
N SER A 32 -4.49 -7.04 -15.41
CA SER A 32 -3.44 -6.82 -14.43
C SER A 32 -3.47 -7.93 -13.38
N LEU A 33 -2.42 -8.01 -12.57
CA LEU A 33 -2.38 -8.91 -11.42
C LEU A 33 -3.50 -8.60 -10.42
N LEU A 34 -4.11 -7.43 -10.52
CA LEU A 34 -5.07 -6.91 -9.57
C LEU A 34 -6.51 -7.00 -10.06
N ASP A 35 -6.75 -7.67 -11.20
CA ASP A 35 -8.09 -7.78 -11.80
C ASP A 35 -9.11 -8.42 -10.88
N ASP A 36 -8.67 -9.30 -9.97
CA ASP A 36 -9.55 -9.99 -9.03
C ASP A 36 -10.03 -9.07 -7.89
N VAL A 37 -9.48 -7.86 -7.79
CA VAL A 37 -9.83 -6.94 -6.71
C VAL A 37 -10.83 -5.91 -7.22
N PRO A 38 -12.09 -5.94 -6.74
CA PRO A 38 -13.11 -5.01 -7.23
C PRO A 38 -12.74 -3.55 -6.96
N ALA A 39 -12.85 -2.71 -7.99
CA ALA A 39 -12.58 -1.28 -7.87
C ALA A 39 -13.58 -0.56 -6.97
N ALA A 40 -14.76 -1.14 -6.79
CA ALA A 40 -15.83 -0.53 -5.98
C ALA A 40 -15.68 -0.77 -4.48
N LEU A 41 -14.68 -1.54 -4.03
CA LEU A 41 -14.46 -1.75 -2.60
C LEU A 41 -14.01 -0.45 -1.93
N PRO A 42 -14.41 -0.23 -0.66
CA PRO A 42 -13.87 0.88 0.12
C PRO A 42 -12.33 0.86 0.10
N ALA A 43 -11.74 2.04 0.09
CA ALA A 43 -10.30 2.20 -0.13
C ALA A 43 -9.44 1.34 0.81
N LEU A 44 -9.79 1.29 2.09
CA LEU A 44 -9.02 0.54 3.07
C LEU A 44 -9.09 -0.98 2.82
N SER A 45 -10.29 -1.49 2.54
CA SER A 45 -10.50 -2.90 2.20
C SER A 45 -9.80 -3.25 0.88
N ARG A 46 -9.88 -2.37 -0.11
CA ARG A 46 -9.23 -2.57 -1.39
C ARG A 46 -7.71 -2.62 -1.22
N SER A 47 -7.15 -1.71 -0.44
CA SER A 47 -5.70 -1.70 -0.18
C SER A 47 -5.24 -3.03 0.45
N ALA A 48 -5.97 -3.53 1.44
CA ALA A 48 -5.65 -4.80 2.08
C ALA A 48 -5.69 -5.96 1.08
N LYS A 49 -6.71 -6.00 0.22
CA LYS A 49 -6.84 -7.06 -0.80
C LYS A 49 -5.75 -6.99 -1.87
N LEU A 50 -5.40 -5.79 -2.32
CA LEU A 50 -4.32 -5.58 -3.29
C LEU A 50 -3.01 -6.11 -2.74
N GLN A 51 -2.70 -5.81 -1.49
CA GLN A 51 -1.47 -6.23 -0.85
C GLN A 51 -1.42 -7.74 -0.66
N LYS A 52 -2.55 -8.33 -0.24
CA LYS A 52 -2.65 -9.78 -0.11
C LYS A 52 -2.44 -10.47 -1.46
N ARG A 53 -3.03 -9.94 -2.51
CA ARG A 53 -2.88 -10.47 -3.87
C ARG A 53 -1.43 -10.40 -4.33
N ALA A 54 -0.77 -9.25 -4.12
CA ALA A 54 0.63 -9.07 -4.48
C ALA A 54 1.53 -10.05 -3.71
N ALA A 55 1.26 -10.27 -2.43
CA ALA A 55 2.00 -11.23 -1.61
C ALA A 55 1.90 -12.66 -2.16
N GLN A 56 0.73 -13.05 -2.69
CA GLN A 56 0.54 -14.38 -3.27
C GLN A 56 1.41 -14.63 -4.50
N VAL A 57 1.87 -13.58 -5.16
CA VAL A 57 2.76 -13.70 -6.32
C VAL A 57 4.19 -13.26 -6.00
N GLY A 58 4.55 -13.20 -4.72
CA GLY A 58 5.93 -12.98 -4.27
C GLY A 58 6.31 -11.53 -4.00
N PHE A 59 5.40 -10.59 -4.13
CA PHE A 59 5.70 -9.16 -3.91
C PHE A 59 5.42 -8.78 -2.45
N ASP A 60 6.28 -9.25 -1.55
CA ASP A 60 6.08 -9.01 -0.12
C ASP A 60 7.40 -8.94 0.63
N TRP A 61 7.39 -8.25 1.77
CA TRP A 61 8.49 -8.24 2.70
C TRP A 61 8.52 -9.55 3.50
N PRO A 62 9.71 -9.98 3.96
CA PRO A 62 9.83 -11.28 4.65
C PRO A 62 9.13 -11.30 6.02
N ASP A 63 9.04 -10.17 6.73
CA ASP A 63 8.39 -10.12 8.04
C ASP A 63 7.92 -8.69 8.36
N ALA A 64 7.40 -8.48 9.57
CA ALA A 64 6.79 -7.20 9.97
C ALA A 64 7.82 -6.10 10.25
N LEU A 65 9.05 -6.41 10.63
CA LEU A 65 10.03 -5.40 11.00
C LEU A 65 10.42 -4.49 9.82
N PRO A 66 10.73 -5.01 8.63
CA PRO A 66 10.97 -4.15 7.47
C PRO A 66 9.75 -3.29 7.11
N VAL A 67 8.54 -3.81 7.29
CA VAL A 67 7.31 -3.06 7.04
C VAL A 67 7.18 -1.90 8.03
N LEU A 68 7.51 -2.14 9.30
CA LEU A 68 7.50 -1.08 10.31
C LEU A 68 8.51 0.02 9.98
N ASP A 69 9.70 -0.37 9.50
CA ASP A 69 10.71 0.59 9.05
C ASP A 69 10.18 1.42 7.86
N LYS A 70 9.42 0.80 6.97
CA LYS A 70 8.80 1.50 5.84
C LYS A 70 7.76 2.51 6.34
N VAL A 71 6.98 2.18 7.36
CA VAL A 71 6.03 3.14 7.97
C VAL A 71 6.77 4.37 8.49
N ARG A 72 7.89 4.16 9.17
CA ARG A 72 8.72 5.28 9.68
C ARG A 72 9.27 6.12 8.54
N GLU A 73 9.74 5.49 7.47
CA GLU A 73 10.23 6.17 6.28
C GLU A 73 9.13 7.04 5.66
N GLU A 74 7.92 6.53 5.54
CA GLU A 74 6.79 7.29 5.00
C GLU A 74 6.40 8.46 5.89
N LEU A 75 6.53 8.33 7.21
CA LEU A 75 6.32 9.46 8.12
C LEU A 75 7.32 10.58 7.85
N ASP A 76 8.58 10.24 7.63
CA ASP A 76 9.61 11.22 7.31
C ASP A 76 9.31 11.92 5.98
N GLU A 77 8.79 11.19 5.00
CA GLU A 77 8.38 11.77 3.71
C GLU A 77 7.20 12.72 3.85
N VAL A 78 6.26 12.43 4.74
CA VAL A 78 5.18 13.37 5.07
C VAL A 78 5.74 14.66 5.64
N LEU A 79 6.68 14.56 6.59
CA LEU A 79 7.31 15.72 7.20
C LEU A 79 8.03 16.57 6.15
N GLU A 80 8.76 15.94 5.25
CA GLU A 80 9.44 16.63 4.16
C GLU A 80 8.44 17.34 3.23
N ALA A 81 7.36 16.68 2.87
CA ALA A 81 6.33 17.27 2.02
C ALA A 81 5.67 18.50 2.70
N MET A 82 5.47 18.43 4.00
CA MET A 82 4.94 19.57 4.77
C MET A 82 5.85 20.79 4.65
N SER A 83 7.17 20.59 4.64
CA SER A 83 8.13 21.68 4.54
C SER A 83 8.15 22.34 3.16
N GLU A 84 7.66 21.65 2.13
CA GLU A 84 7.60 22.16 0.76
C GLU A 84 6.36 23.02 0.50
N ASN A 85 5.41 23.06 1.42
CA ASN A 85 4.15 23.80 1.28
C ASN A 85 3.35 23.42 0.02
N ASP A 86 3.40 22.13 -0.33
CA ASP A 86 2.66 21.59 -1.48
C ASP A 86 1.56 20.66 -0.96
N PRO A 87 0.29 21.11 -0.96
CA PRO A 87 -0.81 20.29 -0.44
C PRO A 87 -0.98 18.96 -1.19
N GLN A 88 -0.69 18.92 -2.48
CA GLN A 88 -0.80 17.68 -3.26
C GLN A 88 0.29 16.69 -2.85
N ALA A 89 1.51 17.16 -2.65
CA ALA A 89 2.60 16.30 -2.17
C ALA A 89 2.27 15.73 -0.79
N VAL A 90 1.71 16.55 0.11
CA VAL A 90 1.28 16.07 1.43
C VAL A 90 0.21 14.99 1.30
N ALA A 91 -0.79 15.21 0.45
CA ALA A 91 -1.86 14.22 0.23
C ALA A 91 -1.29 12.90 -0.30
N ASP A 92 -0.37 12.96 -1.26
CA ASP A 92 0.25 11.77 -1.84
C ASP A 92 1.03 10.97 -0.79
N GLU A 93 1.80 11.67 0.05
CA GLU A 93 2.59 11.00 1.09
C GLU A 93 1.72 10.45 2.22
N ILE A 94 0.61 11.12 2.55
CA ILE A 94 -0.36 10.57 3.50
C ILE A 94 -0.97 9.27 2.94
N GLY A 95 -1.30 9.25 1.66
CA GLY A 95 -1.80 8.03 1.01
C GLY A 95 -0.80 6.89 1.09
N ASP A 96 0.47 7.16 0.81
CA ASP A 96 1.54 6.16 0.90
C ASP A 96 1.75 5.68 2.34
N LEU A 97 1.65 6.58 3.31
CA LEU A 97 1.72 6.22 4.72
C LEU A 97 0.57 5.27 5.10
N LEU A 98 -0.65 5.61 4.73
CA LEU A 98 -1.81 4.75 4.99
C LEU A 98 -1.64 3.38 4.35
N PHE A 99 -1.16 3.32 3.12
CA PHE A 99 -0.88 2.07 2.43
C PHE A 99 0.13 1.21 3.20
N SER A 100 1.20 1.82 3.70
CA SER A 100 2.21 1.09 4.48
C SER A 100 1.67 0.61 5.82
N VAL A 101 0.78 1.37 6.46
CA VAL A 101 0.13 0.95 7.71
C VAL A 101 -0.79 -0.25 7.46
N VAL A 102 -1.55 -0.26 6.36
CA VAL A 102 -2.37 -1.42 5.99
C VAL A 102 -1.49 -2.67 5.81
N ASN A 103 -0.33 -2.50 5.17
CA ASN A 103 0.60 -3.60 4.99
C ASN A 103 1.15 -4.12 6.33
N LEU A 104 1.47 -3.21 7.25
CA LEU A 104 1.89 -3.59 8.60
C LEU A 104 0.79 -4.40 9.31
N ALA A 105 -0.46 -3.95 9.24
CA ALA A 105 -1.58 -4.67 9.81
C ALA A 105 -1.68 -6.09 9.25
N ARG A 106 -1.54 -6.24 7.95
CA ARG A 106 -1.58 -7.54 7.29
C ARG A 106 -0.50 -8.48 7.83
N HIS A 107 0.74 -7.98 7.97
CA HIS A 107 1.84 -8.78 8.50
C HIS A 107 1.62 -9.20 9.96
N LEU A 108 0.90 -8.40 10.73
CA LEU A 108 0.58 -8.67 12.13
C LEU A 108 -0.74 -9.44 12.29
N LYS A 109 -1.37 -9.86 11.20
CA LYS A 109 -2.65 -10.60 11.20
C LYS A 109 -3.79 -9.78 11.79
N VAL A 110 -3.78 -8.49 11.57
CA VAL A 110 -4.81 -7.55 12.02
C VAL A 110 -5.62 -7.09 10.80
N ASP A 111 -6.94 -7.15 10.91
CA ASP A 111 -7.82 -6.56 9.90
C ASP A 111 -7.84 -5.04 10.07
N PRO A 112 -7.33 -4.26 9.11
CA PRO A 112 -7.24 -2.81 9.27
C PRO A 112 -8.62 -2.13 9.36
N VAL A 113 -9.63 -2.68 8.68
CA VAL A 113 -10.98 -2.11 8.74
C VAL A 113 -11.56 -2.24 10.14
N THR A 114 -11.46 -3.43 10.74
CA THR A 114 -11.95 -3.69 12.09
C THR A 114 -11.16 -2.88 13.12
N ALA A 115 -9.83 -2.81 12.95
CA ALA A 115 -8.99 -2.03 13.86
C ALA A 115 -9.37 -0.55 13.82
N LEU A 116 -9.61 0.00 12.64
CA LEU A 116 -9.98 1.41 12.49
C LEU A 116 -11.37 1.67 13.09
N ARG A 117 -12.32 0.75 12.91
CA ARG A 117 -13.63 0.88 13.55
C ARG A 117 -13.50 0.95 15.07
N GLY A 118 -12.63 0.12 15.64
CA GLY A 118 -12.38 0.16 17.08
C GLY A 118 -11.84 1.49 17.55
N ALA A 119 -10.95 2.10 16.78
CA ALA A 119 -10.39 3.41 17.10
C ALA A 119 -11.44 4.53 16.97
N ASN A 120 -12.41 4.37 16.08
CA ASN A 120 -13.46 5.36 15.86
C ASN A 120 -14.59 5.30 16.90
N ALA A 121 -14.64 4.24 17.68
CA ALA A 121 -15.71 4.03 18.65
C ALA A 121 -15.60 4.98 19.85
#